data_bcaf233767f092a332ebb714dc61dfa1
#
_entry.id   bcaf233767f092a332ebb714dc61dfa1
#
_cell.length_a   1.000
_cell.length_b   1.000
_cell.length_c   1.000
_cell.angle_alpha   90.00
_cell.angle_beta   90.00
_cell.angle_gamma   90.00
#
_symmetry.space_group_name_H-M   'P 1'
#
loop_
_entity.id
_entity.type
_entity.pdbx_description
1 polymer ?
#
loop_
_entity_poly.entity_id
_entity_poly.type
_entity_poly.pdbx_seq_one_letter_code
_entity_poly.pdbx_strand_id
1 'polypeptide(L)'
;MIIYGDVLAAVNFTVTLFILQLCGRILGVRPGRVGKYFSAALGAVASFIIFVPIRSVIWQLLYRLAVSVFLVGVAVPSLSRRKFLRAIGVFYFVSILFAGVTMLLIWLRPGLGFYTANGVVYYNIPPLLLLVCIAAAYGAVALFDRFTALRTPRRDIYRITIERRGRTVPVLALAD
;
A
#
# COMPACT_ATOMS: atom_id res chain seq x y z
N MET A 1 -13.84 18.61 19.15
CA MET A 1 -13.38 17.23 19.00
C MET A 1 -11.89 17.22 19.20
N ILE A 2 -11.35 16.34 20.04
CA ILE A 2 -9.90 16.23 20.29
C ILE A 2 -9.35 15.22 19.29
N ILE A 3 -8.35 15.62 18.50
CA ILE A 3 -7.65 14.74 17.56
C ILE A 3 -6.35 14.30 18.22
N TYR A 4 -6.21 13.02 18.45
CA TYR A 4 -4.99 12.42 18.98
C TYR A 4 -4.00 12.19 17.83
N GLY A 5 -2.87 12.90 17.85
CA GLY A 5 -1.88 12.87 16.77
C GLY A 5 -1.18 11.52 16.62
N ASP A 6 -0.98 10.80 17.72
CA ASP A 6 -0.42 9.44 17.76
C ASP A 6 -1.33 8.43 17.05
N VAL A 7 -2.63 8.49 17.34
CA VAL A 7 -3.65 7.64 16.68
C VAL A 7 -3.72 7.97 15.19
N LEU A 8 -3.73 9.27 14.84
CA LEU A 8 -3.72 9.72 13.46
C LEU A 8 -2.51 9.16 12.69
N ALA A 9 -1.32 9.29 13.26
CA ALA A 9 -0.09 8.81 12.66
C ALA A 9 -0.09 7.28 12.52
N ALA A 10 -0.48 6.54 13.56
CA ALA A 10 -0.51 5.08 13.55
C ALA A 10 -1.50 4.52 12.50
N VAL A 11 -2.69 5.10 12.40
CA VAL A 11 -3.70 4.70 11.42
C VAL A 11 -3.19 4.97 10.01
N ASN A 12 -2.68 6.18 9.73
CA ASN A 12 -2.21 6.52 8.39
C ASN A 12 -0.95 5.76 7.99
N PHE A 13 -0.05 5.46 8.95
CA PHE A 13 1.08 4.55 8.70
C PHE A 13 0.59 3.18 8.23
N THR A 14 -0.34 2.59 8.98
CA THR A 14 -0.85 1.23 8.69
C THR A 14 -1.61 1.18 7.37
N VAL A 15 -2.48 2.17 7.12
CA VAL A 15 -3.24 2.27 5.88
C VAL A 15 -2.31 2.44 4.67
N THR A 16 -1.34 3.34 4.77
CA THR A 16 -0.36 3.57 3.69
C THR A 16 0.47 2.32 3.42
N LEU A 17 0.94 1.64 4.48
CA LEU A 17 1.68 0.39 4.36
C LEU A 17 0.85 -0.69 3.65
N PHE A 18 -0.41 -0.83 4.03
CA PHE A 18 -1.34 -1.78 3.43
C PHE A 18 -1.57 -1.48 1.94
N ILE A 19 -1.87 -0.22 1.59
CA ILE A 19 -2.06 0.21 0.21
C ILE A 19 -0.82 -0.08 -0.64
N LEU A 20 0.38 0.27 -0.15
CA LEU A 20 1.63 0.01 -0.86
C LEU A 20 1.92 -1.48 -1.06
N GLN A 21 1.60 -2.31 -0.06
CA GLN A 21 1.74 -3.77 -0.19
C GLN A 21 0.80 -4.33 -1.24
N LEU A 22 -0.46 -3.89 -1.24
CA LEU A 22 -1.45 -4.34 -2.20
C LEU A 22 -1.11 -3.87 -3.62
N CYS A 23 -0.65 -2.62 -3.77
CA CYS A 23 -0.14 -2.10 -5.04
C CYS A 23 1.03 -2.93 -5.58
N GLY A 24 2.00 -3.25 -4.72
CA GLY A 24 3.14 -4.08 -5.10
C GLY A 24 2.73 -5.46 -5.62
N ARG A 25 1.70 -6.06 -5.02
CA ARG A 25 1.15 -7.35 -5.46
C ARG A 25 0.44 -7.27 -6.80
N ILE A 26 -0.46 -6.28 -6.97
CA ILE A 26 -1.20 -6.08 -8.22
C ILE A 26 -0.24 -5.84 -9.38
N LEU A 27 0.85 -5.13 -9.14
CA LEU A 27 1.87 -4.82 -10.16
C LEU A 27 2.89 -5.94 -10.37
N GLY A 28 2.88 -6.99 -9.55
CA GLY A 28 3.92 -8.03 -9.56
C GLY A 28 5.31 -7.51 -9.18
N VAL A 29 5.39 -6.37 -8.50
CA VAL A 29 6.64 -5.74 -8.06
C VAL A 29 6.74 -5.85 -6.55
N ARG A 30 7.89 -6.29 -6.06
CA ARG A 30 8.14 -6.34 -4.61
C ARG A 30 8.77 -5.03 -4.15
N PRO A 31 8.04 -4.18 -3.40
CA PRO A 31 8.63 -2.99 -2.80
C PRO A 31 9.76 -3.41 -1.86
N GLY A 32 10.86 -2.66 -1.87
CA GLY A 32 11.95 -2.89 -0.91
C GLY A 32 11.45 -2.81 0.53
N ARG A 33 11.95 -3.69 1.42
CA ARG A 33 11.48 -3.69 2.83
C ARG A 33 11.64 -2.31 3.45
N VAL A 34 12.81 -1.69 3.33
CA VAL A 34 13.08 -0.36 3.86
C VAL A 34 12.22 0.71 3.18
N GLY A 35 12.13 0.69 1.84
CA GLY A 35 11.37 1.68 1.08
C GLY A 35 9.89 1.74 1.46
N LYS A 36 9.24 0.59 1.65
CA LYS A 36 7.81 0.57 2.01
C LYS A 36 7.54 1.10 3.43
N TYR A 37 8.38 0.75 4.42
CA TYR A 37 8.22 1.25 5.80
C TYR A 37 8.52 2.74 5.88
N PHE A 38 9.57 3.19 5.19
CA PHE A 38 9.90 4.60 5.12
C PHE A 38 8.80 5.41 4.42
N SER A 39 8.26 4.91 3.30
CA SER A 39 7.12 5.51 2.63
C SER A 39 5.88 5.57 3.53
N ALA A 40 5.59 4.51 4.29
CA ALA A 40 4.47 4.50 5.23
C ALA A 40 4.67 5.53 6.35
N ALA A 41 5.89 5.68 6.87
CA ALA A 41 6.22 6.71 7.86
C ALA A 41 6.03 8.13 7.30
N LEU A 42 6.44 8.35 6.06
CA LEU A 42 6.17 9.62 5.36
C LEU A 42 4.67 9.88 5.17
N GLY A 43 3.88 8.84 4.87
CA GLY A 43 2.42 8.93 4.80
C GLY A 43 1.78 9.31 6.13
N ALA A 44 2.31 8.76 7.24
CA ALA A 44 1.89 9.16 8.58
C ALA A 44 2.22 10.63 8.88
N VAL A 45 3.44 11.09 8.53
CA VAL A 45 3.80 12.50 8.68
C VAL A 45 2.93 13.39 7.80
N ALA A 46 2.70 12.99 6.55
CA ALA A 46 1.85 13.75 5.62
C ALA A 46 0.40 13.89 6.12
N SER A 47 -0.10 12.97 6.96
CA SER A 47 -1.44 13.06 7.52
C SER A 47 -1.64 14.23 8.49
N PHE A 48 -0.57 14.80 9.05
CA PHE A 48 -0.66 15.98 9.91
C PHE A 48 -1.13 17.25 9.18
N ILE A 49 -1.24 17.21 7.84
CA ILE A 49 -1.89 18.28 7.06
C ILE A 49 -3.33 18.53 7.51
N ILE A 50 -3.96 17.59 8.22
CA ILE A 50 -5.31 17.74 8.78
C ILE A 50 -5.43 18.97 9.71
N PHE A 51 -4.32 19.36 10.35
CA PHE A 51 -4.26 20.53 11.25
C PHE A 51 -4.08 21.86 10.52
N VAL A 52 -3.77 21.83 9.22
CA VAL A 52 -3.53 23.06 8.42
C VAL A 52 -4.85 23.48 7.78
N PRO A 53 -5.32 24.72 7.98
CA PRO A 53 -6.57 25.19 7.41
C PRO A 53 -6.44 25.54 5.92
N ILE A 54 -6.34 24.53 5.06
CA ILE A 54 -6.29 24.75 3.61
C ILE A 54 -7.71 24.90 3.07
N ARG A 55 -8.08 26.13 2.68
CA ARG A 55 -9.40 26.42 2.12
C ARG A 55 -9.55 26.08 0.64
N SER A 56 -8.48 26.10 -0.12
CA SER A 56 -8.50 25.87 -1.56
C SER A 56 -8.49 24.37 -1.90
N VAL A 57 -9.50 23.93 -2.62
CA VAL A 57 -9.62 22.54 -3.10
C VAL A 57 -8.45 22.18 -4.04
N ILE A 58 -7.99 23.15 -4.86
CA ILE A 58 -6.88 22.96 -5.81
C ILE A 58 -5.60 22.61 -5.04
N TRP A 59 -5.28 23.36 -3.98
CA TRP A 59 -4.10 23.07 -3.15
C TRP A 59 -4.20 21.73 -2.44
N GLN A 60 -5.38 21.35 -1.98
CA GLN A 60 -5.59 20.02 -1.39
C GLN A 60 -5.33 18.90 -2.40
N LEU A 61 -5.82 19.04 -3.64
CA LEU A 61 -5.61 18.07 -4.70
C LEU A 61 -4.14 17.97 -5.11
N LEU A 62 -3.47 19.12 -5.30
CA LEU A 62 -2.04 19.16 -5.63
C LEU A 62 -1.19 18.51 -4.54
N TYR A 63 -1.48 18.82 -3.27
CA TYR A 63 -0.79 18.20 -2.14
C TYR A 63 -0.94 16.68 -2.15
N ARG A 64 -2.17 16.16 -2.29
CA ARG A 64 -2.42 14.72 -2.33
C ARG A 64 -1.70 14.04 -3.48
N LEU A 65 -1.73 14.67 -4.66
CA LEU A 65 -1.05 14.15 -5.83
C LEU A 65 0.47 14.13 -5.61
N ALA A 66 1.04 15.21 -5.10
CA ALA A 66 2.47 15.29 -4.79
C ALA A 66 2.88 14.21 -3.76
N VAL A 67 2.13 14.08 -2.67
CA VAL A 67 2.40 13.07 -1.63
C VAL A 67 2.30 11.67 -2.21
N SER A 68 1.25 11.33 -2.97
CA SER A 68 1.10 9.99 -3.54
C SER A 68 2.22 9.63 -4.52
N VAL A 69 2.63 10.56 -5.39
CA VAL A 69 3.75 10.39 -6.30
C VAL A 69 5.05 10.13 -5.52
N PHE A 70 5.27 10.91 -4.46
CA PHE A 70 6.45 10.78 -3.61
C PHE A 70 6.46 9.44 -2.86
N LEU A 71 5.33 9.04 -2.25
CA LEU A 71 5.20 7.77 -1.53
C LEU A 71 5.49 6.57 -2.44
N VAL A 72 4.91 6.55 -3.63
CA VAL A 72 5.14 5.47 -4.61
C VAL A 72 6.59 5.47 -5.09
N GLY A 73 7.17 6.65 -5.33
CA GLY A 73 8.57 6.79 -5.76
C GLY A 73 9.57 6.27 -4.72
N VAL A 74 9.32 6.56 -3.44
CA VAL A 74 10.15 6.07 -2.33
C VAL A 74 9.97 4.57 -2.11
N ALA A 75 8.75 4.05 -2.24
CA ALA A 75 8.47 2.63 -2.03
C ALA A 75 9.13 1.75 -3.10
N VAL A 76 9.22 2.22 -4.35
CA VAL A 76 9.74 1.43 -5.49
C VAL A 76 10.59 2.30 -6.42
N PRO A 77 11.82 2.66 -6.04
CA PRO A 77 12.64 3.63 -6.77
C PRO A 77 13.14 3.13 -8.14
N SER A 78 13.11 1.82 -8.41
CA SER A 78 13.66 1.21 -9.63
C SER A 78 12.66 1.01 -10.77
N LEU A 79 11.46 1.65 -10.71
CA LEU A 79 10.44 1.50 -11.74
C LEU A 79 10.73 2.33 -13.00
N SER A 80 10.56 1.72 -14.17
CA SER A 80 10.53 2.48 -15.43
C SER A 80 9.34 3.46 -15.45
N ARG A 81 9.44 4.57 -16.19
CA ARG A 81 8.39 5.62 -16.25
C ARG A 81 6.98 5.05 -16.49
N ARG A 82 6.82 4.09 -17.41
CA ARG A 82 5.52 3.47 -17.70
C ARG A 82 4.98 2.63 -16.52
N LYS A 83 5.87 1.88 -15.86
CA LYS A 83 5.49 1.10 -14.67
C LYS A 83 5.18 2.00 -13.48
N PHE A 84 5.88 3.13 -13.35
CA PHE A 84 5.64 4.12 -12.31
C PHE A 84 4.26 4.78 -12.45
N LEU A 85 3.87 5.19 -13.65
CA LEU A 85 2.53 5.74 -13.90
C LEU A 85 1.42 4.70 -13.60
N ARG A 86 1.64 3.45 -14.00
CA ARG A 86 0.72 2.36 -13.62
C ARG A 86 0.65 2.18 -12.09
N ALA A 87 1.78 2.31 -11.40
CA ALA A 87 1.83 2.20 -9.94
C ALA A 87 1.02 3.30 -9.25
N ILE A 88 1.09 4.54 -9.74
CA ILE A 88 0.27 5.64 -9.26
C ILE A 88 -1.21 5.35 -9.50
N GLY A 89 -1.59 4.89 -10.70
CA GLY A 89 -2.97 4.52 -11.02
C GLY A 89 -3.51 3.43 -10.09
N VAL A 90 -2.73 2.37 -9.86
CA VAL A 90 -3.09 1.28 -8.94
C VAL A 90 -3.16 1.79 -7.50
N PHE A 91 -2.26 2.66 -7.08
CA PHE A 91 -2.29 3.27 -5.75
C PHE A 91 -3.60 4.04 -5.52
N TYR A 92 -4.02 4.88 -6.46
CA TYR A 92 -5.30 5.59 -6.38
C TYR A 92 -6.50 4.64 -6.42
N PHE A 93 -6.49 3.64 -7.29
CA PHE A 93 -7.55 2.64 -7.36
C PHE A 93 -7.74 1.93 -6.00
N VAL A 94 -6.66 1.45 -5.41
CA VAL A 94 -6.69 0.80 -4.10
C VAL A 94 -7.12 1.77 -3.00
N SER A 95 -6.66 3.03 -3.05
CA SER A 95 -7.05 4.07 -2.09
C SER A 95 -8.55 4.38 -2.16
N ILE A 96 -9.12 4.48 -3.35
CA ILE A 96 -10.56 4.71 -3.55
C ILE A 96 -11.36 3.50 -3.05
N LEU A 97 -10.91 2.29 -3.35
CA LEU A 97 -11.55 1.06 -2.90
C LEU A 97 -11.53 0.98 -1.37
N PHE A 98 -10.40 1.29 -0.73
CA PHE A 98 -10.27 1.35 0.72
C PHE A 98 -11.19 2.42 1.33
N ALA A 99 -11.24 3.61 0.74
CA ALA A 99 -12.13 4.68 1.18
C ALA A 99 -13.61 4.28 1.06
N GLY A 100 -13.98 3.60 -0.05
CA GLY A 100 -15.33 3.10 -0.26
C GLY A 100 -15.75 2.06 0.79
N VAL A 101 -14.87 1.09 1.09
CA VAL A 101 -15.10 0.10 2.15
C VAL A 101 -15.24 0.80 3.52
N THR A 102 -14.40 1.77 3.79
CA THR A 102 -14.47 2.54 5.04
C THR A 102 -15.78 3.30 5.18
N MET A 103 -16.23 3.96 4.11
CA MET A 103 -17.53 4.66 4.09
C MET A 103 -18.70 3.70 4.30
N LEU A 104 -18.65 2.52 3.70
CA LEU A 104 -19.66 1.48 3.90
C LEU A 104 -19.73 1.04 5.36
N LEU A 105 -18.57 0.81 6.00
CA LEU A 105 -18.51 0.44 7.42
C LEU A 105 -19.07 1.53 8.34
N ILE A 106 -18.79 2.80 8.04
CA ILE A 106 -19.36 3.95 8.78
C ILE A 106 -20.88 3.98 8.62
N TRP A 107 -21.38 3.74 7.43
CA TRP A 107 -22.81 3.69 7.16
C TRP A 107 -23.52 2.56 7.91
N LEU A 108 -22.87 1.39 8.00
CA LEU A 108 -23.40 0.24 8.76
C LEU A 108 -23.32 0.42 10.28
N ARG A 109 -22.45 1.30 10.79
CA ARG A 109 -22.24 1.59 12.21
C ARG A 109 -22.24 3.09 12.48
N PRO A 110 -23.42 3.74 12.57
CA PRO A 110 -23.53 5.20 12.72
C PRO A 110 -22.91 5.79 13.99
N GLY A 111 -22.55 4.96 14.99
CA GLY A 111 -21.90 5.39 16.23
C GLY A 111 -20.39 5.65 16.13
N LEU A 112 -19.75 5.36 15.01
CA LEU A 112 -18.33 5.63 14.80
C LEU A 112 -18.14 7.11 14.44
N GLY A 113 -17.60 7.92 15.37
CA GLY A 113 -17.22 9.30 15.09
C GLY A 113 -16.05 9.35 14.10
N PHE A 114 -16.22 10.07 13.01
CA PHE A 114 -15.13 10.35 12.08
C PHE A 114 -15.07 11.86 11.81
N TYR A 115 -13.87 12.33 11.52
CA TYR A 115 -13.59 13.69 11.11
C TYR A 115 -12.76 13.70 9.85
N THR A 116 -13.11 14.54 8.89
CA THR A 116 -12.35 14.67 7.65
C THR A 116 -11.92 16.11 7.44
N ALA A 117 -10.64 16.34 7.23
CA ALA A 117 -10.12 17.62 6.80
C ALA A 117 -8.96 17.40 5.82
N ASN A 118 -8.85 18.26 4.82
CA ASN A 118 -7.84 18.21 3.78
C ASN A 118 -7.70 16.82 3.12
N GLY A 119 -8.78 16.00 3.18
CA GLY A 119 -8.81 14.64 2.67
C GLY A 119 -8.12 13.58 3.49
N VAL A 120 -7.69 13.92 4.67
CA VAL A 120 -7.29 12.97 5.69
C VAL A 120 -8.52 12.62 6.50
N VAL A 121 -8.72 11.33 6.75
CA VAL A 121 -9.81 10.84 7.59
C VAL A 121 -9.23 10.48 8.95
N TYR A 122 -9.78 11.08 9.99
CA TYR A 122 -9.51 10.74 11.36
C TYR A 122 -10.68 9.95 11.93
N TYR A 123 -10.37 8.80 12.47
CA TYR A 123 -11.33 7.95 13.16
C TYR A 123 -11.12 8.07 14.67
N ASN A 124 -12.17 8.41 15.40
CA ASN A 124 -12.17 8.32 16.85
C ASN A 124 -12.41 6.87 17.27
N ILE A 125 -11.37 6.06 17.12
CA ILE A 125 -11.41 4.61 17.37
C ILE A 125 -10.69 4.32 18.68
N PRO A 126 -11.28 3.49 19.59
CA PRO A 126 -10.56 2.99 20.75
C PRO A 126 -9.27 2.27 20.32
N PRO A 127 -8.16 2.44 21.05
CA PRO A 127 -6.88 1.81 20.70
C PRO A 127 -6.96 0.29 20.48
N LEU A 128 -7.84 -0.38 21.22
CA LEU A 128 -8.08 -1.81 21.08
C LEU A 128 -8.67 -2.16 19.69
N LEU A 129 -9.63 -1.37 19.22
CA LEU A 129 -10.25 -1.58 17.91
C LEU A 129 -9.25 -1.31 16.78
N LEU A 130 -8.36 -0.33 16.95
CA LEU A 130 -7.25 -0.08 16.04
C LEU A 130 -6.34 -1.31 15.91
N LEU A 131 -5.95 -1.91 17.03
CA LEU A 131 -5.16 -3.14 17.07
C LEU A 131 -5.86 -4.29 16.33
N VAL A 132 -7.16 -4.47 16.54
CA VAL A 132 -7.97 -5.49 15.83
C VAL A 132 -8.02 -5.21 14.33
N CYS A 133 -8.20 -3.96 13.91
CA CYS A 133 -8.20 -3.58 12.49
C CYS A 133 -6.83 -3.83 11.84
N ILE A 134 -5.75 -3.53 12.53
CA ILE A 134 -4.38 -3.81 12.07
C ILE A 134 -4.19 -5.33 11.91
N ALA A 135 -4.55 -6.11 12.91
CA ALA A 135 -4.44 -7.57 12.87
C ALA A 135 -5.31 -8.19 11.76
N ALA A 136 -6.54 -7.70 11.58
CA ALA A 136 -7.44 -8.13 10.51
C ALA A 136 -6.90 -7.78 9.13
N ALA A 137 -6.34 -6.57 8.95
CA ALA A 137 -5.71 -6.16 7.70
C ALA A 137 -4.48 -7.03 7.37
N TYR A 138 -3.65 -7.33 8.36
CA TYR A 138 -2.52 -8.25 8.19
C TYR A 138 -2.98 -9.67 7.86
N GLY A 139 -4.02 -10.16 8.54
CA GLY A 139 -4.62 -11.47 8.28
C GLY A 139 -5.21 -11.57 6.88
N ALA A 140 -5.95 -10.56 6.43
CA ALA A 140 -6.50 -10.49 5.08
C ALA A 140 -5.40 -10.49 4.01
N VAL A 141 -4.32 -9.75 4.25
CA VAL A 141 -3.15 -9.73 3.38
C VAL A 141 -2.46 -11.10 3.33
N ALA A 142 -2.27 -11.76 4.47
CA ALA A 142 -1.65 -13.08 4.55
C ALA A 142 -2.51 -14.16 3.88
N LEU A 143 -3.83 -14.09 4.05
CA LEU A 143 -4.78 -14.97 3.36
C LEU A 143 -4.73 -14.76 1.84
N PHE A 144 -4.75 -13.52 1.38
CA PHE A 144 -4.64 -13.20 -0.04
C PHE A 144 -3.33 -13.71 -0.64
N ASP A 145 -2.20 -13.60 0.10
CA ASP A 145 -0.92 -14.19 -0.31
C ASP A 145 -1.00 -15.70 -0.47
N ARG A 146 -1.66 -16.36 0.46
CA ARG A 146 -1.80 -17.82 0.42
C ARG A 146 -2.63 -18.26 -0.79
N PHE A 147 -3.73 -17.53 -1.09
CA PHE A 147 -4.58 -17.83 -2.26
C PHE A 147 -3.89 -17.50 -3.59
N THR A 148 -3.11 -16.43 -3.66
CA THR A 148 -2.38 -16.07 -4.89
C THR A 148 -1.12 -16.89 -5.08
N ALA A 149 -0.42 -17.29 -4.02
CA ALA A 149 0.72 -18.20 -4.10
C ALA A 149 0.32 -19.58 -4.65
N LEU A 150 -0.92 -20.01 -4.39
CA LEU A 150 -1.46 -21.26 -4.94
C LEU A 150 -1.80 -21.16 -6.44
N ARG A 151 -1.93 -19.93 -6.99
CA ARG A 151 -2.29 -19.68 -8.39
C ARG A 151 -1.12 -19.25 -9.28
N THR A 152 0.00 -18.87 -8.69
CA THR A 152 1.20 -18.52 -9.46
C THR A 152 2.07 -19.76 -9.57
N PRO A 153 2.23 -20.37 -10.76
CA PRO A 153 3.20 -21.43 -10.92
C PRO A 153 4.57 -20.87 -10.53
N ARG A 154 5.24 -21.54 -9.60
CA ARG A 154 6.65 -21.24 -9.29
C ARG A 154 7.41 -21.38 -10.60
N ARG A 155 7.88 -20.28 -11.14
CA ARG A 155 8.88 -20.33 -12.21
C ARG A 155 10.20 -20.74 -11.57
N ASP A 156 10.36 -22.03 -11.43
CA ASP A 156 11.63 -22.59 -10.92
C ASP A 156 12.63 -22.55 -12.07
N ILE A 157 13.70 -21.80 -11.85
CA ILE A 157 14.84 -21.75 -12.79
C ILE A 157 15.73 -22.92 -12.43
N TYR A 158 15.78 -23.90 -13.32
CA TYR A 158 16.67 -25.05 -13.19
C TYR A 158 17.97 -24.78 -13.97
N ARG A 159 19.08 -25.03 -13.31
CA ARG A 159 20.36 -25.05 -13.98
C ARG A 159 20.56 -26.43 -14.58
N ILE A 160 20.34 -26.58 -15.88
CA ILE A 160 20.52 -27.84 -16.63
C ILE A 160 21.85 -27.80 -17.34
N THR A 161 22.61 -28.87 -17.21
CA THR A 161 23.87 -29.04 -17.96
C THR A 161 23.59 -29.94 -19.15
N ILE A 162 23.70 -29.40 -20.35
CA ILE A 162 23.51 -30.17 -21.59
C ILE A 162 24.88 -30.65 -22.04
N GLU A 163 25.04 -31.97 -22.10
CA GLU A 163 26.26 -32.59 -22.62
C GLU A 163 26.06 -33.04 -24.09
N ARG A 164 26.83 -32.51 -25.00
CA ARG A 164 26.82 -32.90 -26.41
C ARG A 164 28.25 -33.05 -26.93
N ARG A 165 28.60 -34.25 -27.38
CA ARG A 165 29.94 -34.60 -27.94
C ARG A 165 31.10 -34.21 -27.03
N GLY A 166 31.00 -34.48 -25.73
CA GLY A 166 32.03 -34.19 -24.74
C GLY A 166 32.20 -32.70 -24.37
N ARG A 167 31.26 -31.83 -24.81
CA ARG A 167 31.22 -30.44 -24.38
C ARG A 167 29.98 -30.24 -23.47
N THR A 168 30.22 -29.73 -22.30
CA THR A 168 29.20 -29.40 -21.31
C THR A 168 28.89 -27.90 -21.37
N VAL A 169 27.61 -27.56 -21.61
CA VAL A 169 27.16 -26.17 -21.63
C VAL A 169 26.07 -25.98 -20.54
N PRO A 170 26.32 -25.15 -19.52
CA PRO A 170 25.31 -24.85 -18.54
C PRO A 170 24.24 -23.93 -19.16
N VAL A 171 22.98 -24.35 -19.11
CA VAL A 171 21.83 -23.61 -19.63
C VAL A 171 20.84 -23.38 -18.48
N LEU A 172 20.28 -22.16 -18.37
CA LEU A 172 19.22 -21.84 -17.47
C LEU A 172 17.89 -22.17 -18.17
N ALA A 173 17.22 -23.23 -17.71
CA ALA A 173 15.91 -23.62 -18.21
C ALA A 173 14.83 -23.11 -17.28
N LEU A 174 13.76 -22.54 -17.86
CA LEU A 174 12.55 -22.14 -17.16
C LEU A 174 11.56 -23.31 -17.28
N ALA A 175 11.11 -23.85 -16.16
CA ALA A 175 9.97 -24.76 -16.18
C ALA A 175 8.70 -23.93 -16.28
N ASP A 176 7.91 -24.17 -17.33
CA ASP A 176 6.62 -23.53 -17.58
C ASP A 176 5.50 -24.44 -17.08
#